data_241de3c994b3557e55aff063a0b3544f
#
_entry.id   241de3c994b3557e55aff063a0b3544f
#
_cell.length_a   1.000
_cell.length_b   1.000
_cell.length_c   1.000
_cell.angle_alpha   90.00
_cell.angle_beta   90.00
_cell.angle_gamma   90.00
#
_symmetry.space_group_name_H-M   'P 1'
#
loop_
_entity.id
_entity.type
_entity.pdbx_description
1 polymer ?
#
loop_
_entity_poly.entity_id
_entity_poly.type
_entity_poly.pdbx_seq_one_letter_code
_entity_poly.pdbx_strand_id
1 'polypeptide(L)'
;TNCRNLPQVHTIVRIMRMICEIVCPGVLLLGEVVMAPEKVVPYFGTVEKPECHLLYNVTTMASTWHTVATKDVSLLRRQLDIISELPRDYVFQNYLRCHDDIGWGLDYEYLENFGIQEVPHKKYLNDFLTGKYPDSFARGELYNDDPRLGDARLCGTTASLCGIERFGFEGNQEGVDRAVRYDITLHAFMLSQSGIPVIYSGDEIG
;
A
#
# COMPACT_ATOMS: atom_id res chain seq x y z
N THR A 1 0.44 -15.89 17.61
CA THR A 1 1.50 -16.61 16.86
C THR A 1 1.47 -16.16 15.42
N ASN A 2 2.61 -15.73 14.93
CA ASN A 2 2.77 -15.19 13.59
C ASN A 2 3.36 -16.28 12.69
N CYS A 3 2.76 -16.52 11.51
CA CYS A 3 3.24 -17.52 10.55
C CYS A 3 4.24 -16.93 9.53
N ARG A 4 4.55 -15.64 9.59
CA ARG A 4 5.41 -14.95 8.60
C ARG A 4 6.83 -15.49 8.63
N ASN A 5 7.38 -15.80 7.45
CA ASN A 5 8.75 -16.31 7.27
C ASN A 5 9.11 -17.59 8.04
N LEU A 6 8.13 -18.40 8.43
CA LEU A 6 8.41 -19.72 8.97
C LEU A 6 8.83 -20.67 7.83
N PRO A 7 9.82 -21.58 8.06
CA PRO A 7 10.26 -22.52 7.04
C PRO A 7 9.13 -23.36 6.44
N GLN A 8 8.13 -23.71 7.24
CA GLN A 8 6.96 -24.49 6.82
C GLN A 8 6.09 -23.71 5.83
N VAL A 9 5.92 -22.38 6.02
CA VAL A 9 5.16 -21.54 5.09
C VAL A 9 5.82 -21.53 3.72
N HIS A 10 7.13 -21.32 3.67
CA HIS A 10 7.90 -21.36 2.43
C HIS A 10 7.80 -22.73 1.74
N THR A 11 7.81 -23.83 2.51
CA THR A 11 7.60 -25.16 1.95
C THR A 11 6.21 -25.30 1.30
N ILE A 12 5.16 -24.81 1.97
CA ILE A 12 3.79 -24.85 1.44
C ILE A 12 3.68 -24.02 0.16
N VAL A 13 4.23 -22.81 0.15
CA VAL A 13 4.18 -21.93 -1.04
C VAL A 13 4.90 -22.57 -2.24
N ARG A 14 6.05 -23.23 -2.01
CA ARG A 14 6.76 -24.00 -3.05
C ARG A 14 5.91 -25.15 -3.60
N ILE A 15 5.22 -25.90 -2.73
CA ILE A 15 4.32 -26.98 -3.17
C ILE A 15 3.19 -26.40 -4.02
N MET A 16 2.58 -25.29 -3.59
CA MET A 16 1.54 -24.61 -4.38
C MET A 16 2.08 -24.18 -5.74
N ARG A 17 3.28 -23.59 -5.79
CA ARG A 17 3.95 -23.21 -7.03
C ARG A 17 4.16 -24.40 -7.96
N MET A 18 4.70 -25.50 -7.46
CA MET A 18 4.95 -26.72 -8.24
C MET A 18 3.65 -27.32 -8.79
N ILE A 19 2.60 -27.38 -7.97
CA ILE A 19 1.28 -27.86 -8.41
C ILE A 19 0.75 -26.99 -9.55
N CYS A 20 0.78 -25.67 -9.41
CA CYS A 20 0.32 -24.74 -10.44
C CYS A 20 1.08 -24.91 -11.75
N GLU A 21 2.41 -25.06 -11.69
CA GLU A 21 3.22 -25.25 -12.89
C GLU A 21 2.91 -26.56 -13.64
N ILE A 22 2.49 -27.63 -12.92
CA ILE A 22 2.15 -28.91 -13.52
C ILE A 22 0.70 -28.93 -14.04
N VAL A 23 -0.24 -28.43 -13.24
CA VAL A 23 -1.69 -28.61 -13.51
C VAL A 23 -2.25 -27.45 -14.33
N CYS A 24 -1.78 -26.24 -14.10
CA CYS A 24 -2.26 -25.01 -14.73
C CYS A 24 -1.09 -24.10 -15.11
N PRO A 25 -0.23 -24.49 -16.06
CA PRO A 25 0.89 -23.65 -16.49
C PRO A 25 0.36 -22.32 -17.02
N GLY A 26 0.88 -21.22 -16.48
CA GLY A 26 0.44 -19.85 -16.77
C GLY A 26 -0.38 -19.20 -15.66
N VAL A 27 -0.75 -19.92 -14.61
CA VAL A 27 -1.28 -19.32 -13.37
C VAL A 27 -0.17 -18.62 -12.63
N LEU A 28 -0.42 -17.38 -12.23
CA LEU A 28 0.50 -16.59 -11.40
C LEU A 28 0.09 -16.68 -9.92
N LEU A 29 1.06 -17.00 -9.07
CA LEU A 29 0.89 -16.90 -7.62
C LEU A 29 1.25 -15.49 -7.17
N LEU A 30 0.27 -14.76 -6.64
CA LEU A 30 0.44 -13.45 -6.02
C LEU A 30 0.45 -13.63 -4.51
N GLY A 31 1.58 -13.31 -3.87
CA GLY A 31 1.72 -13.38 -2.43
C GLY A 31 1.27 -12.09 -1.75
N GLU A 32 0.39 -12.22 -0.77
CA GLU A 32 -0.07 -11.10 0.05
C GLU A 32 0.57 -11.17 1.43
N VAL A 33 1.71 -10.51 1.56
CA VAL A 33 2.51 -10.51 2.79
C VAL A 33 2.80 -9.07 3.19
N VAL A 34 2.13 -8.60 4.24
CA VAL A 34 2.27 -7.23 4.73
C VAL A 34 3.53 -7.10 5.57
N MET A 35 4.65 -6.80 4.94
CA MET A 35 5.96 -6.54 5.55
C MET A 35 6.77 -5.59 4.67
N ALA A 36 7.87 -5.04 5.21
CA ALA A 36 8.81 -4.26 4.43
C ALA A 36 9.39 -5.07 3.24
N PRO A 37 9.76 -4.45 2.11
CA PRO A 37 10.17 -5.16 0.90
C PRO A 37 11.32 -6.13 1.11
N GLU A 38 12.33 -5.75 1.86
CA GLU A 38 13.45 -6.62 2.19
C GLU A 38 13.06 -7.87 3.00
N LYS A 39 11.95 -7.81 3.73
CA LYS A 39 11.41 -8.91 4.53
C LYS A 39 10.46 -9.81 3.74
N VAL A 40 9.87 -9.33 2.64
CA VAL A 40 8.99 -10.14 1.79
C VAL A 40 9.77 -10.88 0.69
N VAL A 41 10.97 -10.42 0.35
CA VAL A 41 11.83 -11.03 -0.68
C VAL A 41 11.92 -12.57 -0.61
N PRO A 42 12.04 -13.21 0.58
CA PRO A 42 12.06 -14.68 0.66
C PRO A 42 10.87 -15.39 0.01
N TYR A 43 9.72 -14.71 -0.12
CA TYR A 43 8.52 -15.28 -0.76
C TYR A 43 8.57 -15.32 -2.30
N PHE A 44 9.58 -14.72 -2.93
CA PHE A 44 9.89 -15.00 -4.34
C PHE A 44 10.60 -16.35 -4.49
N GLY A 45 11.25 -16.83 -3.42
CA GLY A 45 12.09 -18.02 -3.43
C GLY A 45 13.42 -17.77 -4.15
N THR A 46 13.97 -18.84 -4.70
CA THR A 46 15.19 -18.83 -5.55
C THR A 46 14.91 -19.46 -6.90
N VAL A 47 15.86 -19.42 -7.82
CA VAL A 47 15.75 -20.08 -9.13
C VAL A 47 15.49 -21.59 -8.98
N GLU A 48 16.17 -22.22 -8.00
CA GLU A 48 16.04 -23.67 -7.76
C GLU A 48 14.79 -24.02 -6.91
N LYS A 49 14.29 -23.05 -6.17
CA LYS A 49 13.14 -23.21 -5.25
C LYS A 49 12.21 -22.01 -5.37
N PRO A 50 11.54 -21.85 -6.51
CA PRO A 50 10.65 -20.70 -6.73
C PRO A 50 9.40 -20.79 -5.83
N GLU A 51 8.93 -19.62 -5.40
CA GLU A 51 7.72 -19.44 -4.60
C GLU A 51 6.70 -18.57 -5.35
N CYS A 52 6.38 -17.37 -4.86
CA CYS A 52 5.44 -16.49 -5.55
C CYS A 52 6.04 -15.90 -6.84
N HIS A 53 5.20 -15.65 -7.82
CA HIS A 53 5.58 -14.92 -9.03
C HIS A 53 5.60 -13.41 -8.79
N LEU A 54 4.66 -12.94 -7.96
CA LEU A 54 4.39 -11.54 -7.67
C LEU A 54 4.16 -11.38 -6.18
N LEU A 55 4.48 -10.21 -5.65
CA LEU A 55 4.14 -9.81 -4.28
C LEU A 55 3.45 -8.45 -4.27
N TYR A 56 2.52 -8.24 -3.35
CA TYR A 56 1.92 -6.93 -3.12
C TYR A 56 2.96 -5.91 -2.61
N ASN A 57 2.98 -4.72 -3.19
CA ASN A 57 3.82 -3.61 -2.77
C ASN A 57 3.14 -2.77 -1.68
N VAL A 58 2.85 -3.41 -0.55
CA VAL A 58 2.05 -2.83 0.54
C VAL A 58 2.70 -1.59 1.15
N THR A 59 4.01 -1.64 1.38
CA THR A 59 4.73 -0.53 2.03
C THR A 59 4.85 0.69 1.14
N THR A 60 4.97 0.52 -0.18
CA THR A 60 4.94 1.65 -1.12
C THR A 60 3.55 2.29 -1.15
N MET A 61 2.49 1.48 -1.18
CA MET A 61 1.11 1.96 -1.08
C MET A 61 0.90 2.78 0.20
N ALA A 62 1.25 2.23 1.37
CA ALA A 62 1.12 2.93 2.65
C ALA A 62 1.98 4.20 2.72
N SER A 63 3.22 4.18 2.17
CA SER A 63 4.10 5.35 2.09
C SER A 63 3.57 6.42 1.14
N THR A 64 2.83 6.06 0.10
CA THR A 64 2.15 7.01 -0.78
C THR A 64 1.07 7.77 0.00
N TRP A 65 0.19 7.08 0.70
CA TRP A 65 -0.84 7.73 1.53
C TRP A 65 -0.25 8.52 2.71
N HIS A 66 0.86 8.04 3.29
CA HIS A 66 1.64 8.83 4.25
C HIS A 66 2.10 10.16 3.62
N THR A 67 2.64 10.12 2.42
CA THR A 67 3.08 11.33 1.69
C THR A 67 1.91 12.28 1.41
N VAL A 68 0.74 11.75 1.08
CA VAL A 68 -0.50 12.54 0.90
C VAL A 68 -0.84 13.31 2.18
N ALA A 69 -0.76 12.65 3.33
CA ALA A 69 -1.11 13.25 4.61
C ALA A 69 -0.05 14.23 5.13
N THR A 70 1.22 13.85 5.07
CA THR A 70 2.32 14.61 5.69
C THR A 70 2.94 15.67 4.78
N LYS A 71 2.76 15.56 3.47
CA LYS A 71 3.46 16.36 2.44
C LYS A 71 4.99 16.13 2.42
N ASP A 72 5.45 15.03 3.03
CA ASP A 72 6.86 14.63 3.08
C ASP A 72 7.07 13.36 2.27
N VAL A 73 7.96 13.42 1.28
CA VAL A 73 8.30 12.32 0.37
C VAL A 73 9.46 11.44 0.87
N SER A 74 10.08 11.78 1.99
CA SER A 74 11.32 11.13 2.45
C SER A 74 11.15 9.63 2.66
N LEU A 75 10.07 9.22 3.33
CA LEU A 75 9.78 7.80 3.55
C LEU A 75 9.48 7.06 2.24
N LEU A 76 8.67 7.66 1.35
CA LEU A 76 8.34 7.08 0.05
C LEU A 76 9.61 6.93 -0.82
N ARG A 77 10.47 7.95 -0.83
CA ARG A 77 11.74 7.91 -1.57
C ARG A 77 12.62 6.76 -1.06
N ARG A 78 12.82 6.66 0.26
CA ARG A 78 13.56 5.55 0.86
C ARG A 78 13.00 4.19 0.44
N GLN A 79 11.68 4.05 0.46
CA GLN A 79 10.99 2.84 0.04
C GLN A 79 11.27 2.46 -1.42
N LEU A 80 11.27 3.45 -2.32
CA LEU A 80 11.59 3.26 -3.73
C LEU A 80 13.08 2.93 -3.93
N ASP A 81 13.97 3.57 -3.17
CA ASP A 81 15.41 3.27 -3.21
C ASP A 81 15.66 1.80 -2.84
N ILE A 82 15.03 1.29 -1.75
CA ILE A 82 15.14 -0.12 -1.35
C ILE A 82 14.65 -1.06 -2.47
N ILE A 83 13.51 -0.77 -3.08
CA ILE A 83 12.96 -1.59 -4.18
C ILE A 83 13.88 -1.56 -5.40
N SER A 84 14.50 -0.42 -5.71
CA SER A 84 15.39 -0.27 -6.87
C SER A 84 16.67 -1.10 -6.76
N GLU A 85 17.08 -1.46 -5.56
CA GLU A 85 18.25 -2.30 -5.29
C GLU A 85 17.96 -3.81 -5.41
N LEU A 86 16.67 -4.19 -5.44
CA LEU A 86 16.25 -5.59 -5.57
C LEU A 86 16.46 -6.12 -7.00
N PRO A 87 16.67 -7.44 -7.18
CA PRO A 87 16.73 -8.06 -8.49
C PRO A 87 15.50 -7.72 -9.35
N ARG A 88 15.71 -7.46 -10.63
CA ARG A 88 14.62 -7.10 -11.57
C ARG A 88 13.56 -8.18 -11.76
N ASP A 89 13.92 -9.43 -11.46
CA ASP A 89 13.00 -10.57 -11.52
C ASP A 89 12.01 -10.61 -10.34
N TYR A 90 12.22 -9.79 -9.32
CA TYR A 90 11.29 -9.64 -8.20
C TYR A 90 10.22 -8.62 -8.56
N VAL A 91 9.10 -9.13 -9.03
CA VAL A 91 8.01 -8.31 -9.57
C VAL A 91 6.99 -7.98 -8.49
N PHE A 92 6.79 -6.70 -8.21
CA PHE A 92 5.78 -6.24 -7.29
C PHE A 92 4.50 -5.80 -8.01
N GLN A 93 3.35 -6.04 -7.39
CA GLN A 93 2.07 -5.47 -7.77
C GLN A 93 1.93 -4.11 -7.09
N ASN A 94 1.88 -3.04 -7.88
CA ASN A 94 1.73 -1.66 -7.42
C ASN A 94 0.26 -1.25 -7.47
N TYR A 95 -0.20 -0.56 -6.43
CA TYR A 95 -1.59 -0.16 -6.29
C TYR A 95 -1.72 1.02 -5.30
N LEU A 96 -2.81 1.76 -5.39
CA LEU A 96 -3.17 2.79 -4.40
C LEU A 96 -4.13 2.24 -3.34
N ARG A 97 -5.03 1.35 -3.74
CA ARG A 97 -5.89 0.56 -2.87
C ARG A 97 -6.24 -0.78 -3.53
N CYS A 98 -6.75 -1.73 -2.77
CA CYS A 98 -7.16 -3.03 -3.25
C CYS A 98 -8.49 -3.47 -2.58
N HIS A 99 -8.78 -4.77 -2.58
CA HIS A 99 -9.95 -5.34 -1.91
C HIS A 99 -9.92 -5.20 -0.38
N ASP A 100 -8.72 -4.99 0.19
CA ASP A 100 -8.53 -4.76 1.62
C ASP A 100 -8.48 -3.28 1.97
N ASP A 101 -8.73 -2.98 3.25
CA ASP A 101 -8.54 -1.68 3.84
C ASP A 101 -7.06 -1.31 3.94
N ILE A 102 -6.77 0.01 3.90
CA ILE A 102 -5.41 0.53 4.04
C ILE A 102 -4.95 0.40 5.49
N GLY A 103 -3.79 -0.22 5.69
CA GLY A 103 -3.13 -0.33 6.99
C GLY A 103 -1.77 0.37 7.02
N TRP A 104 -1.34 0.82 8.20
CA TRP A 104 -0.10 1.59 8.38
C TRP A 104 1.10 0.71 8.70
N GLY A 105 1.47 -0.16 7.77
CA GLY A 105 2.71 -0.94 7.82
C GLY A 105 3.93 -0.13 7.36
N LEU A 106 4.21 1.00 8.02
CA LEU A 106 5.32 1.91 7.71
C LEU A 106 6.61 1.49 8.42
N ASP A 107 7.76 1.98 7.91
CA ASP A 107 9.07 1.80 8.53
C ASP A 107 9.25 2.77 9.70
N TYR A 108 8.70 2.39 10.86
CA TYR A 108 8.81 3.22 12.06
C TYR A 108 10.21 3.24 12.65
N GLU A 109 11.02 2.23 12.42
CA GLU A 109 12.44 2.25 12.81
C GLU A 109 13.20 3.39 12.10
N TYR A 110 12.89 3.62 10.83
CA TYR A 110 13.41 4.76 10.09
C TYR A 110 12.81 6.09 10.56
N LEU A 111 11.50 6.16 10.78
CA LEU A 111 10.80 7.38 11.18
C LEU A 111 11.20 7.87 12.57
N GLU A 112 11.57 6.98 13.48
CA GLU A 112 12.08 7.32 14.83
C GLU A 112 13.36 8.18 14.77
N ASN A 113 14.19 8.02 13.73
CA ASN A 113 15.37 8.87 13.54
C ASN A 113 15.02 10.36 13.32
N PHE A 114 13.79 10.66 12.96
CA PHE A 114 13.25 12.01 12.79
C PHE A 114 12.35 12.43 13.97
N GLY A 115 12.35 11.65 15.06
CA GLY A 115 11.54 11.93 16.24
C GLY A 115 10.05 11.59 16.06
N ILE A 116 9.68 10.85 15.01
CA ILE A 116 8.31 10.46 14.73
C ILE A 116 7.99 9.15 15.47
N GLN A 117 7.09 9.25 16.44
CA GLN A 117 6.63 8.13 17.24
C GLN A 117 5.44 7.41 16.55
N GLU A 118 5.45 6.09 16.56
CA GLU A 118 4.48 5.25 15.85
C GLU A 118 3.02 5.58 16.20
N VAL A 119 2.64 5.52 17.48
CA VAL A 119 1.23 5.67 17.89
C VAL A 119 0.66 7.07 17.59
N PRO A 120 1.30 8.19 17.97
CA PRO A 120 0.82 9.51 17.60
C PRO A 120 0.76 9.73 16.10
N HIS A 121 1.71 9.20 15.36
CA HIS A 121 1.76 9.34 13.92
C HIS A 121 0.65 8.58 13.20
N LYS A 122 0.38 7.33 13.60
CA LYS A 122 -0.77 6.56 13.09
C LYS A 122 -2.09 7.28 13.34
N LYS A 123 -2.27 7.85 14.53
CA LYS A 123 -3.46 8.66 14.85
C LYS A 123 -3.58 9.87 13.94
N TYR A 124 -2.48 10.58 13.70
CA TYR A 124 -2.45 11.69 12.76
C TYR A 124 -2.90 11.26 11.36
N LEU A 125 -2.37 10.15 10.83
CA LEU A 125 -2.75 9.62 9.51
C LEU A 125 -4.24 9.27 9.46
N ASN A 126 -4.75 8.61 10.50
CA ASN A 126 -6.16 8.27 10.63
C ASN A 126 -7.04 9.53 10.64
N ASP A 127 -6.69 10.53 11.43
CA ASP A 127 -7.44 11.78 11.54
C ASP A 127 -7.37 12.59 10.24
N PHE A 128 -6.22 12.60 9.57
CA PHE A 128 -6.07 13.28 8.28
C PHE A 128 -6.97 12.62 7.21
N LEU A 129 -6.87 11.30 7.04
CA LEU A 129 -7.57 10.59 5.98
C LEU A 129 -9.06 10.34 6.24
N THR A 130 -9.53 10.64 7.45
CA THR A 130 -10.98 10.69 7.79
C THR A 130 -11.56 12.10 7.82
N GLY A 131 -10.76 13.11 7.45
CA GLY A 131 -11.22 14.50 7.42
C GLY A 131 -11.38 15.17 8.78
N LYS A 132 -10.90 14.54 9.86
CA LYS A 132 -10.91 15.13 11.22
C LYS A 132 -9.80 16.16 11.42
N TYR A 133 -8.74 16.09 10.64
CA TYR A 133 -7.66 17.06 10.68
C TYR A 133 -8.04 18.34 9.92
N PRO A 134 -7.76 19.56 10.44
CA PRO A 134 -8.28 20.83 9.91
C PRO A 134 -8.05 21.06 8.42
N ASP A 135 -6.89 20.69 7.91
CA ASP A 135 -6.50 20.93 6.50
C ASP A 135 -6.77 19.71 5.59
N SER A 136 -7.41 18.69 6.10
CA SER A 136 -7.73 17.50 5.31
C SER A 136 -8.93 17.73 4.41
N PHE A 137 -8.82 17.20 3.21
CA PHE A 137 -9.90 17.10 2.24
C PHE A 137 -10.49 15.68 2.15
N ALA A 138 -9.88 14.71 2.81
CA ALA A 138 -10.27 13.30 2.73
C ALA A 138 -11.58 13.00 3.48
N ARG A 139 -12.25 11.92 3.04
CA ARG A 139 -13.48 11.38 3.63
C ARG A 139 -13.41 9.85 3.75
N GLY A 140 -12.32 9.33 4.31
CA GLY A 140 -12.22 7.92 4.66
C GLY A 140 -12.98 7.60 5.94
N GLU A 141 -13.19 6.30 6.17
CA GLU A 141 -13.79 5.75 7.40
C GLU A 141 -12.81 4.79 8.06
N LEU A 142 -12.84 4.73 9.41
CA LEU A 142 -12.00 3.80 10.15
C LEU A 142 -12.76 2.52 10.49
N TYR A 143 -12.05 1.42 10.39
CA TYR A 143 -12.49 0.09 10.78
C TYR A 143 -11.45 -0.52 11.74
N ASN A 144 -11.93 -1.24 12.77
CA ASN A 144 -11.08 -1.81 13.83
C ASN A 144 -10.12 -0.79 14.47
N ASP A 145 -10.64 0.40 14.79
CA ASP A 145 -9.86 1.44 15.47
C ASP A 145 -9.47 1.01 16.89
N ASP A 146 -8.17 0.86 17.17
CA ASP A 146 -7.63 0.73 18.53
C ASP A 146 -6.97 2.06 18.95
N PRO A 147 -7.68 2.88 19.75
CA PRO A 147 -7.15 4.19 20.15
C PRO A 147 -5.87 4.16 20.98
N ARG A 148 -5.53 3.01 21.58
CA ARG A 148 -4.31 2.85 22.38
C ARG A 148 -3.08 2.71 21.51
N LEU A 149 -3.21 1.96 20.40
CA LEU A 149 -2.13 1.67 19.46
C LEU A 149 -2.13 2.60 18.24
N GLY A 150 -3.23 3.33 18.01
CA GLY A 150 -3.46 4.06 16.77
C GLY A 150 -3.68 3.14 15.56
N ASP A 151 -3.71 1.82 15.79
CA ASP A 151 -3.98 0.86 14.72
C ASP A 151 -5.44 0.94 14.32
N ALA A 152 -5.66 1.17 13.04
CA ALA A 152 -6.95 1.13 12.40
C ALA A 152 -6.77 0.64 10.96
N ARG A 153 -7.89 0.25 10.34
CA ARG A 153 -7.98 0.04 8.91
C ARG A 153 -8.73 1.20 8.30
N LEU A 154 -8.20 1.79 7.26
CA LEU A 154 -8.80 2.92 6.57
C LEU A 154 -9.54 2.43 5.33
N CYS A 155 -10.86 2.60 5.31
CA CYS A 155 -11.72 2.38 4.15
C CYS A 155 -11.88 3.68 3.37
N GLY A 156 -11.92 3.60 2.05
CA GLY A 156 -12.19 4.75 1.18
C GLY A 156 -11.86 4.43 -0.27
N THR A 157 -12.55 5.07 -1.21
CA THR A 157 -12.16 5.10 -2.62
C THR A 157 -11.03 6.12 -2.81
N THR A 158 -10.28 6.05 -3.91
CA THR A 158 -9.30 7.10 -4.21
C THR A 158 -9.99 8.46 -4.35
N ALA A 159 -11.20 8.50 -4.89
CA ALA A 159 -12.03 9.71 -4.97
C ALA A 159 -12.32 10.32 -3.60
N SER A 160 -12.72 9.49 -2.61
CA SER A 160 -13.02 9.98 -1.25
C SER A 160 -11.75 10.45 -0.54
N LEU A 161 -10.64 9.74 -0.71
CA LEU A 161 -9.36 10.07 -0.06
C LEU A 161 -8.66 11.28 -0.72
N CYS A 162 -8.86 11.51 -2.02
CA CYS A 162 -8.34 12.67 -2.75
C CYS A 162 -9.21 13.92 -2.65
N GLY A 163 -10.40 13.82 -2.07
CA GLY A 163 -11.28 14.96 -1.80
C GLY A 163 -12.36 15.23 -2.87
N ILE A 164 -12.48 14.40 -3.91
CA ILE A 164 -13.51 14.55 -4.95
C ILE A 164 -14.90 14.53 -4.31
N GLU A 165 -15.14 13.55 -3.45
CA GLU A 165 -16.42 13.41 -2.73
C GLU A 165 -16.72 14.66 -1.88
N ARG A 166 -15.75 15.12 -1.08
CA ARG A 166 -15.94 16.28 -0.22
C ARG A 166 -16.33 17.53 -1.00
N PHE A 167 -15.54 17.88 -2.01
CA PHE A 167 -15.78 19.09 -2.80
C PHE A 167 -17.05 18.98 -3.64
N GLY A 168 -17.43 17.76 -4.07
CA GLY A 168 -18.71 17.50 -4.72
C GLY A 168 -19.90 17.81 -3.80
N PHE A 169 -19.87 17.34 -2.55
CA PHE A 169 -20.91 17.66 -1.55
C PHE A 169 -20.97 19.14 -1.20
N GLU A 170 -19.85 19.83 -1.19
CA GLU A 170 -19.79 21.28 -0.94
C GLU A 170 -20.21 22.12 -2.16
N GLY A 171 -20.47 21.50 -3.33
CA GLY A 171 -20.77 22.21 -4.58
C GLY A 171 -19.59 23.02 -5.10
N ASN A 172 -18.39 22.71 -4.69
CA ASN A 172 -17.16 23.41 -5.05
C ASN A 172 -16.52 22.79 -6.30
N GLN A 173 -16.94 23.22 -7.49
CA GLN A 173 -16.45 22.68 -8.76
C GLN A 173 -14.94 22.83 -8.94
N GLU A 174 -14.37 23.97 -8.55
CA GLU A 174 -12.90 24.18 -8.63
C GLU A 174 -12.15 23.19 -7.73
N GLY A 175 -12.71 22.90 -6.55
CA GLY A 175 -12.20 21.89 -5.63
C GLY A 175 -12.25 20.50 -6.25
N VAL A 176 -13.37 20.13 -6.88
CA VAL A 176 -13.51 18.84 -7.60
C VAL A 176 -12.47 18.73 -8.70
N ASP A 177 -12.33 19.73 -9.57
CA ASP A 177 -11.37 19.70 -10.67
C ASP A 177 -9.92 19.55 -10.20
N ARG A 178 -9.60 20.15 -9.06
CA ARG A 178 -8.30 20.04 -8.41
C ARG A 178 -8.08 18.66 -7.82
N ALA A 179 -9.08 18.10 -7.15
CA ALA A 179 -9.05 16.77 -6.54
C ALA A 179 -8.93 15.67 -7.61
N VAL A 180 -9.64 15.79 -8.73
CA VAL A 180 -9.51 14.87 -9.87
C VAL A 180 -8.09 14.88 -10.44
N ARG A 181 -7.50 16.07 -10.66
CA ARG A 181 -6.11 16.16 -11.11
C ARG A 181 -5.13 15.56 -10.11
N TYR A 182 -5.43 15.67 -8.83
CA TYR A 182 -4.61 15.08 -7.77
C TYR A 182 -4.69 13.54 -7.78
N ASP A 183 -5.87 12.97 -7.90
CA ASP A 183 -6.10 11.54 -8.03
C ASP A 183 -5.41 10.96 -9.28
N ILE A 184 -5.56 11.63 -10.43
CA ILE A 184 -4.82 11.28 -11.66
C ILE A 184 -3.31 11.32 -11.43
N THR A 185 -2.79 12.28 -10.66
CA THR A 185 -1.35 12.37 -10.36
C THR A 185 -0.87 11.18 -9.53
N LEU A 186 -1.64 10.74 -8.54
CA LEU A 186 -1.32 9.56 -7.74
C LEU A 186 -1.35 8.28 -8.58
N HIS A 187 -2.34 8.12 -9.45
CA HIS A 187 -2.40 7.01 -10.38
C HIS A 187 -1.25 7.03 -11.40
N ALA A 188 -0.90 8.19 -11.95
CA ALA A 188 0.24 8.35 -12.86
C ALA A 188 1.57 7.95 -12.16
N PHE A 189 1.74 8.35 -10.90
CA PHE A 189 2.88 7.92 -10.09
C PHE A 189 2.88 6.39 -9.92
N MET A 190 1.78 5.79 -9.52
CA MET A 190 1.65 4.33 -9.35
C MET A 190 1.95 3.58 -10.67
N LEU A 191 1.41 4.05 -11.79
CA LEU A 191 1.61 3.48 -13.12
C LEU A 191 3.06 3.63 -13.64
N SER A 192 3.83 4.58 -13.12
CA SER A 192 5.23 4.81 -13.52
C SER A 192 6.24 3.92 -12.79
N GLN A 193 5.83 3.18 -11.78
CA GLN A 193 6.71 2.33 -10.99
C GLN A 193 7.02 1.01 -11.70
N SER A 194 8.22 0.46 -11.44
CA SER A 194 8.57 -0.89 -11.88
C SER A 194 7.65 -1.93 -11.23
N GLY A 195 7.14 -2.86 -12.02
CA GLY A 195 6.22 -3.90 -11.57
C GLY A 195 4.93 -3.92 -12.36
N ILE A 196 3.90 -4.53 -11.78
CA ILE A 196 2.58 -4.63 -12.41
C ILE A 196 1.64 -3.65 -11.72
N PRO A 197 1.17 -2.60 -12.43
CA PRO A 197 0.21 -1.66 -11.86
C PRO A 197 -1.19 -2.27 -11.86
N VAL A 198 -1.94 -2.02 -10.78
CA VAL A 198 -3.34 -2.44 -10.63
C VAL A 198 -4.19 -1.26 -10.19
N ILE A 199 -5.25 -1.01 -10.92
CA ILE A 199 -6.33 -0.10 -10.51
C ILE A 199 -7.45 -0.98 -9.96
N TYR A 200 -7.91 -0.67 -8.75
CA TYR A 200 -9.03 -1.40 -8.16
C TYR A 200 -10.32 -1.00 -8.85
N SER A 201 -11.13 -2.03 -9.19
CA SER A 201 -12.37 -1.82 -9.97
C SER A 201 -13.28 -0.77 -9.32
N GLY A 202 -13.61 0.26 -10.07
CA GLY A 202 -14.40 1.41 -9.64
C GLY A 202 -13.60 2.69 -9.43
N ASP A 203 -12.31 2.60 -9.10
CA ASP A 203 -11.48 3.80 -8.91
C ASP A 203 -11.26 4.59 -10.22
N GLU A 204 -11.45 3.95 -11.38
CA GLU A 204 -11.37 4.60 -12.69
C GLU A 204 -12.56 5.52 -13.02
N ILE A 205 -13.64 5.43 -12.24
CA ILE A 205 -14.84 6.25 -12.44
C ILE A 205 -15.17 7.15 -11.23
N GLY A 206 -14.47 7.00 -10.12
CA GLY A 206 -14.61 7.81 -8.89
C GLY A 206 -15.66 7.36 -7.91
#